data_413c7845d32dd0dc385a7b5ed682c155
#
_entry.id   413c7845d32dd0dc385a7b5ed682c155
#
_cell.length_a   1.000
_cell.length_b   1.000
_cell.length_c   1.000
_cell.angle_alpha   90.00
_cell.angle_beta   90.00
_cell.angle_gamma   90.00
#
_symmetry.space_group_name_H-M   'P 1'
#
loop_
_entity.id
_entity.type
_entity.pdbx_description
1 polymer ?
#
loop_
_entity_poly.entity_id
_entity_poly.type
_entity_poly.pdbx_seq_one_letter_code
_entity_poly.pdbx_strand_id
1 'polypeptide(L)'
;MLLKVHEDITSDYDVVVVGAGLAGMTAANVLGRHGLRVLLLEAHNKLGGFATWFYREGRQHVFDISLHGFPAGMIKTCRKYWSKEIADSIVQLKDVRFANPQFNVQTEFTKTDFTDKLVAHFGVARETVDGFFDHLAKMNFYDNNQMTNGELFEKFFPGRNDVVRFLMEPITYANGSTLDDPAITYGIVFSNFMSKGVYTFQGGTDVLIGKMKEELLKNNVDIKLQAKVEKILVENGRVSGIVHRGKTVHTRSVLSNGNLLSTVLNMVGPEHFSESFLAKAKAVRLNTSSCQVYMGFKPGTVLPHMGD
;
A
#
# COMPACT_ATOMS: atom_id res chain seq x y z
N MET A 1 -18.21 -16.46 -18.80
CA MET A 1 -17.11 -16.73 -19.74
C MET A 1 -15.89 -17.12 -18.90
N LEU A 2 -15.57 -18.42 -18.82
CA LEU A 2 -14.39 -18.91 -18.09
C LEU A 2 -13.17 -18.38 -18.84
N LEU A 3 -12.50 -17.40 -18.26
CA LEU A 3 -11.24 -16.85 -18.77
C LEU A 3 -10.22 -17.98 -18.82
N LYS A 4 -9.70 -18.27 -20.01
CA LYS A 4 -8.61 -19.20 -20.21
C LYS A 4 -7.42 -18.73 -19.36
N VAL A 5 -7.24 -19.35 -18.21
CA VAL A 5 -5.94 -19.39 -17.55
C VAL A 5 -5.12 -20.28 -18.45
N HIS A 6 -4.27 -19.69 -19.30
CA HIS A 6 -3.43 -20.46 -20.21
C HIS A 6 -2.65 -21.47 -19.38
N GLU A 7 -2.86 -22.76 -19.64
CA GLU A 7 -2.17 -23.86 -18.93
C GLU A 7 -0.68 -23.89 -19.28
N ASP A 8 -0.31 -23.39 -20.46
CA ASP A 8 1.07 -23.37 -20.92
C ASP A 8 1.66 -21.96 -20.89
N ILE A 9 2.74 -21.80 -20.12
CA ILE A 9 3.61 -20.63 -20.20
C ILE A 9 4.38 -20.73 -21.52
N THR A 10 4.24 -19.75 -22.40
CA THR A 10 5.07 -19.67 -23.61
C THR A 10 6.55 -19.48 -23.23
N SER A 11 7.46 -19.89 -24.09
CA SER A 11 8.88 -19.90 -23.76
C SER A 11 9.55 -18.54 -23.71
N ASP A 12 8.92 -17.50 -24.30
CA ASP A 12 9.56 -16.20 -24.51
C ASP A 12 8.66 -15.03 -24.12
N TYR A 13 9.15 -14.20 -23.21
CA TYR A 13 8.54 -12.94 -22.80
C TYR A 13 9.54 -11.79 -22.86
N ASP A 14 9.07 -10.59 -23.17
CA ASP A 14 9.89 -9.39 -23.08
C ASP A 14 10.21 -9.05 -21.62
N VAL A 15 9.23 -9.19 -20.76
CA VAL A 15 9.36 -8.94 -19.31
C VAL A 15 8.59 -9.97 -18.51
N VAL A 16 9.21 -10.50 -17.48
CA VAL A 16 8.54 -11.26 -16.42
C VAL A 16 8.41 -10.38 -15.18
N VAL A 17 7.19 -10.23 -14.66
CA VAL A 17 6.90 -9.54 -13.41
C VAL A 17 6.66 -10.57 -12.31
N VAL A 18 7.45 -10.52 -11.25
CA VAL A 18 7.39 -11.44 -10.11
C VAL A 18 6.66 -10.77 -8.95
N GLY A 19 5.50 -11.31 -8.58
CA GLY A 19 4.64 -10.81 -7.52
C GLY A 19 3.55 -9.85 -8.04
N ALA A 20 2.30 -10.24 -7.82
CA ALA A 20 1.12 -9.51 -8.26
C ALA A 20 0.49 -8.66 -7.14
N GLY A 21 1.30 -8.01 -6.32
CA GLY A 21 0.86 -6.87 -5.51
C GLY A 21 0.53 -5.66 -6.38
N LEU A 22 -0.06 -4.61 -5.80
CA LEU A 22 -0.51 -3.44 -6.57
C LEU A 22 0.57 -2.84 -7.47
N ALA A 23 1.82 -2.74 -7.00
CA ALA A 23 2.92 -2.18 -7.80
C ALA A 23 3.30 -3.11 -8.97
N GLY A 24 3.40 -4.44 -8.74
CA GLY A 24 3.69 -5.40 -9.79
C GLY A 24 2.59 -5.46 -10.85
N MET A 25 1.32 -5.47 -10.42
CA MET A 25 0.16 -5.38 -11.34
C MET A 25 0.19 -4.09 -12.15
N THR A 26 0.49 -2.94 -11.52
CA THR A 26 0.58 -1.65 -12.22
C THR A 26 1.70 -1.66 -13.26
N ALA A 27 2.87 -2.18 -12.90
CA ALA A 27 3.99 -2.31 -13.84
C ALA A 27 3.63 -3.21 -15.02
N ALA A 28 3.05 -4.39 -14.76
CA ALA A 28 2.62 -5.32 -15.80
C ALA A 28 1.59 -4.69 -16.74
N ASN A 29 0.61 -3.94 -16.18
CA ASN A 29 -0.40 -3.25 -16.97
C ASN A 29 0.21 -2.18 -17.88
N VAL A 30 1.11 -1.38 -17.35
CA VAL A 30 1.81 -0.33 -18.14
C VAL A 30 2.63 -0.95 -19.26
N LEU A 31 3.40 -2.00 -18.97
CA LEU A 31 4.22 -2.69 -19.96
C LEU A 31 3.36 -3.34 -21.05
N GLY A 32 2.25 -4.01 -20.68
CA GLY A 32 1.31 -4.58 -21.63
C GLY A 32 0.65 -3.53 -22.53
N ARG A 33 0.27 -2.38 -21.98
CA ARG A 33 -0.27 -1.24 -22.75
C ARG A 33 0.72 -0.68 -23.79
N HIS A 34 2.01 -0.88 -23.56
CA HIS A 34 3.05 -0.51 -24.52
C HIS A 34 3.41 -1.64 -25.51
N GLY A 35 2.61 -2.70 -25.54
CA GLY A 35 2.74 -3.79 -26.51
C GLY A 35 3.83 -4.81 -26.19
N LEU A 36 4.40 -4.79 -24.98
CA LEU A 36 5.36 -5.80 -24.55
C LEU A 36 4.62 -7.10 -24.19
N ARG A 37 5.24 -8.25 -24.48
CA ARG A 37 4.78 -9.56 -24.01
C ARG A 37 5.18 -9.70 -22.54
N VAL A 38 4.19 -9.62 -21.65
CA VAL A 38 4.39 -9.61 -20.19
C VAL A 38 3.80 -10.86 -19.57
N LEU A 39 4.61 -11.53 -18.74
CA LEU A 39 4.15 -12.59 -17.86
C LEU A 39 4.17 -12.09 -16.41
N LEU A 40 3.00 -12.10 -15.75
CA LEU A 40 2.84 -11.77 -14.33
C LEU A 40 2.68 -13.06 -13.53
N LEU A 41 3.65 -13.35 -12.66
CA LEU A 41 3.69 -14.55 -11.81
C LEU A 41 3.37 -14.18 -10.36
N GLU A 42 2.42 -14.90 -9.75
CA GLU A 42 2.03 -14.75 -8.36
C GLU A 42 2.09 -16.09 -7.64
N ALA A 43 2.78 -16.13 -6.51
CA ALA A 43 2.93 -17.35 -5.70
C ALA A 43 1.62 -17.75 -5.00
N HIS A 44 0.79 -16.77 -4.66
CA HIS A 44 -0.51 -16.97 -4.01
C HIS A 44 -1.60 -17.35 -5.03
N ASN A 45 -2.75 -17.79 -4.53
CA ASN A 45 -3.92 -18.12 -5.36
C ASN A 45 -4.77 -16.89 -5.74
N LYS A 46 -4.36 -15.68 -5.38
CA LYS A 46 -5.04 -14.41 -5.66
C LYS A 46 -4.04 -13.32 -6.04
N LEU A 47 -4.49 -12.38 -6.86
CA LEU A 47 -3.82 -11.10 -7.12
C LEU A 47 -4.03 -10.14 -5.93
N GLY A 48 -3.26 -9.06 -5.90
CA GLY A 48 -3.41 -7.95 -4.97
C GLY A 48 -2.31 -7.84 -3.92
N GLY A 49 -1.57 -8.92 -3.64
CA GLY A 49 -0.55 -8.91 -2.58
C GLY A 49 -1.18 -8.68 -1.22
N PHE A 50 -0.79 -7.58 -0.52
CA PHE A 50 -1.44 -7.19 0.73
C PHE A 50 -2.83 -6.55 0.52
N ALA A 51 -3.13 -5.97 -0.62
CA ALA A 51 -4.46 -5.57 -1.01
C ALA A 51 -5.28 -6.80 -1.42
N THR A 52 -5.61 -7.64 -0.44
CA THR A 52 -6.33 -8.91 -0.62
C THR A 52 -7.45 -9.05 0.39
N TRP A 53 -8.22 -10.12 0.26
CA TRP A 53 -9.42 -10.37 1.05
C TRP A 53 -9.59 -11.86 1.34
N PHE A 54 -10.50 -12.18 2.21
CA PHE A 54 -10.97 -13.55 2.41
C PHE A 54 -12.50 -13.60 2.56
N TYR A 55 -13.06 -14.77 2.35
CA TYR A 55 -14.48 -15.01 2.48
C TYR A 55 -14.79 -15.89 3.68
N ARG A 56 -15.99 -15.71 4.25
CA ARG A 56 -16.58 -16.59 5.25
C ARG A 56 -18.01 -16.95 4.83
N GLU A 57 -18.53 -18.05 5.40
CA GLU A 57 -19.90 -18.52 5.20
C GLU A 57 -20.33 -18.59 3.73
N GLY A 58 -19.63 -19.41 2.93
CA GLY A 58 -19.99 -19.61 1.53
C GLY A 58 -19.91 -18.36 0.66
N ARG A 59 -19.05 -17.39 1.01
CA ARG A 59 -18.88 -16.08 0.37
C ARG A 59 -19.95 -15.04 0.71
N GLN A 60 -20.75 -15.22 1.73
CA GLN A 60 -21.70 -14.22 2.19
C GLN A 60 -21.01 -12.98 2.79
N HIS A 61 -19.84 -13.19 3.42
CA HIS A 61 -19.06 -12.13 4.03
C HIS A 61 -17.69 -12.03 3.40
N VAL A 62 -17.33 -10.81 3.00
CA VAL A 62 -16.01 -10.45 2.43
C VAL A 62 -15.30 -9.56 3.41
N PHE A 63 -14.03 -9.88 3.70
CA PHE A 63 -13.20 -9.14 4.65
C PHE A 63 -11.91 -8.71 3.95
N ASP A 64 -11.66 -7.42 3.90
CA ASP A 64 -10.43 -6.83 3.38
C ASP A 64 -9.30 -6.96 4.41
N ILE A 65 -8.07 -7.28 3.96
CA ILE A 65 -6.97 -7.55 4.87
C ILE A 65 -6.19 -6.28 5.22
N SER A 66 -5.96 -5.37 4.31
CA SER A 66 -5.09 -4.22 4.62
C SER A 66 -5.37 -2.92 3.88
N LEU A 67 -6.19 -2.90 2.85
CA LEU A 67 -6.45 -1.67 2.09
C LEU A 67 -7.76 -1.03 2.55
N HIS A 68 -7.69 -0.19 3.58
CA HIS A 68 -8.87 0.40 4.21
C HIS A 68 -9.09 1.88 3.83
N GLY A 69 -8.00 2.62 3.65
CA GLY A 69 -8.06 4.03 3.29
C GLY A 69 -6.76 4.50 2.62
N PHE A 70 -6.86 5.50 1.77
CA PHE A 70 -5.71 6.04 1.04
C PHE A 70 -5.91 7.49 0.64
N PRO A 71 -4.82 8.24 0.36
CA PRO A 71 -4.93 9.64 -0.05
C PRO A 71 -5.46 9.81 -1.48
N ALA A 72 -6.02 10.97 -1.78
CA ALA A 72 -6.61 11.36 -3.07
C ALA A 72 -5.68 11.11 -4.29
N GLY A 73 -4.37 11.02 -4.08
CA GLY A 73 -3.39 10.73 -5.13
C GLY A 73 -3.67 9.43 -5.89
N MET A 74 -4.32 8.45 -5.24
CA MET A 74 -4.73 7.19 -5.85
C MET A 74 -5.67 7.39 -7.05
N ILE A 75 -6.55 8.40 -7.03
CA ILE A 75 -7.45 8.73 -8.16
C ILE A 75 -6.63 9.04 -9.41
N LYS A 76 -5.60 9.90 -9.29
CA LYS A 76 -4.72 10.24 -10.40
C LYS A 76 -3.92 9.02 -10.88
N THR A 77 -3.42 8.21 -9.94
CA THR A 77 -2.69 6.98 -10.23
C THR A 77 -3.56 5.99 -11.00
N CYS A 78 -4.78 5.75 -10.55
CA CYS A 78 -5.73 4.86 -11.23
C CYS A 78 -6.11 5.40 -12.62
N ARG A 79 -6.37 6.70 -12.75
CA ARG A 79 -6.68 7.32 -14.05
C ARG A 79 -5.54 7.23 -15.04
N LYS A 80 -4.30 7.38 -14.59
CA LYS A 80 -3.11 7.36 -15.43
C LYS A 80 -2.70 5.93 -15.84
N TYR A 81 -2.66 5.02 -14.88
CA TYR A 81 -2.04 3.71 -15.06
C TYR A 81 -3.05 2.56 -15.22
N TRP A 82 -4.32 2.81 -14.96
CA TRP A 82 -5.39 1.82 -15.05
C TRP A 82 -6.49 2.29 -15.99
N SER A 83 -7.65 2.65 -15.46
CA SER A 83 -8.75 3.15 -16.26
C SER A 83 -9.53 4.26 -15.55
N LYS A 84 -10.33 4.99 -16.34
CA LYS A 84 -11.26 5.97 -15.79
C LYS A 84 -12.29 5.29 -14.88
N GLU A 85 -12.77 4.10 -15.24
CA GLU A 85 -13.74 3.35 -14.45
C GLU A 85 -13.20 3.00 -13.05
N ILE A 86 -11.96 2.51 -12.96
CA ILE A 86 -11.31 2.23 -11.66
C ILE A 86 -11.15 3.53 -10.87
N ALA A 87 -10.73 4.61 -11.50
CA ALA A 87 -10.57 5.90 -10.83
C ALA A 87 -11.90 6.47 -10.30
N ASP A 88 -12.97 6.31 -11.05
CA ASP A 88 -14.30 6.80 -10.68
C ASP A 88 -14.99 5.93 -9.59
N SER A 89 -14.49 4.73 -9.32
CA SER A 89 -14.94 3.90 -8.19
C SER A 89 -14.35 4.32 -6.84
N ILE A 90 -13.42 5.27 -6.85
CA ILE A 90 -12.80 5.81 -5.63
C ILE A 90 -13.74 6.86 -5.05
N VAL A 91 -14.14 6.67 -3.80
CA VAL A 91 -15.05 7.54 -3.06
C VAL A 91 -14.39 8.09 -1.82
N GLN A 92 -14.71 9.34 -1.46
CA GLN A 92 -14.21 9.95 -0.25
C GLN A 92 -14.95 9.40 0.97
N LEU A 93 -14.21 9.03 2.00
CA LEU A 93 -14.76 8.78 3.32
C LEU A 93 -15.17 10.11 3.94
N LYS A 94 -16.39 10.17 4.45
CA LYS A 94 -16.96 11.33 5.14
C LYS A 94 -17.30 10.92 6.56
N ASP A 95 -17.26 11.92 7.44
CA ASP A 95 -17.69 11.73 8.83
C ASP A 95 -16.91 10.63 9.58
N VAL A 96 -15.60 10.56 9.33
CA VAL A 96 -14.73 9.59 10.02
C VAL A 96 -14.68 9.89 11.51
N ARG A 97 -14.87 8.89 12.33
CA ARG A 97 -14.93 9.01 13.78
C ARG A 97 -13.80 8.24 14.45
N PHE A 98 -13.04 8.92 15.28
CA PHE A 98 -12.09 8.29 16.20
C PHE A 98 -12.72 8.19 17.58
N ALA A 99 -12.93 6.98 18.05
CA ALA A 99 -13.50 6.70 19.35
C ALA A 99 -12.56 5.82 20.17
N ASN A 100 -12.04 6.35 21.26
CA ASN A 100 -11.21 5.63 22.21
C ASN A 100 -11.45 6.19 23.63
N PRO A 101 -10.89 5.58 24.71
CA PRO A 101 -11.12 6.06 26.07
C PRO A 101 -10.68 7.51 26.36
N GLN A 102 -9.83 8.10 25.53
CA GLN A 102 -9.30 9.45 25.75
C GLN A 102 -10.07 10.52 24.98
N PHE A 103 -10.61 10.18 23.81
CA PHE A 103 -11.39 11.13 23.01
C PHE A 103 -12.39 10.39 22.10
N ASN A 104 -13.43 11.12 21.74
CA ASN A 104 -14.42 10.70 20.76
C ASN A 104 -14.64 11.89 19.81
N VAL A 105 -14.00 11.82 18.65
CA VAL A 105 -13.91 12.95 17.72
C VAL A 105 -14.33 12.51 16.33
N GLN A 106 -15.26 13.25 15.75
CA GLN A 106 -15.63 13.15 14.34
C GLN A 106 -14.81 14.15 13.52
N THR A 107 -14.30 13.73 12.36
CA THR A 107 -13.42 14.55 11.53
C THR A 107 -13.74 14.48 10.05
N GLU A 108 -13.55 15.59 9.37
CA GLU A 108 -13.62 15.71 7.90
C GLU A 108 -12.26 15.53 7.22
N PHE A 109 -11.22 15.24 7.97
CA PHE A 109 -9.83 15.18 7.48
C PHE A 109 -9.40 16.41 6.69
N THR A 110 -9.64 17.59 7.25
CA THR A 110 -9.12 18.84 6.70
C THR A 110 -8.19 19.54 7.69
N LYS A 111 -7.24 20.34 7.18
CA LYS A 111 -6.36 21.17 8.04
C LYS A 111 -7.20 22.03 8.99
N THR A 112 -8.26 22.66 8.49
CA THR A 112 -9.14 23.52 9.29
C THR A 112 -9.80 22.75 10.42
N ASP A 113 -10.42 21.60 10.10
CA ASP A 113 -11.10 20.77 11.09
C ASP A 113 -10.14 20.26 12.18
N PHE A 114 -8.94 19.79 11.81
CA PHE A 114 -7.93 19.39 12.80
C PHE A 114 -7.41 20.56 13.63
N THR A 115 -7.22 21.73 13.01
CA THR A 115 -6.82 22.94 13.75
C THR A 115 -7.87 23.33 14.78
N ASP A 116 -9.14 23.35 14.40
CA ASP A 116 -10.22 23.71 15.31
C ASP A 116 -10.35 22.70 16.47
N LYS A 117 -10.16 21.42 16.20
CA LYS A 117 -10.16 20.38 17.25
C LYS A 117 -8.96 20.53 18.19
N LEU A 118 -7.76 20.76 17.67
CA LEU A 118 -6.57 20.96 18.49
C LEU A 118 -6.70 22.18 19.40
N VAL A 119 -7.29 23.25 18.90
CA VAL A 119 -7.53 24.47 19.70
C VAL A 119 -8.68 24.28 20.68
N ALA A 120 -9.86 23.87 20.20
CA ALA A 120 -11.08 23.86 21.02
C ALA A 120 -11.16 22.67 21.97
N HIS A 121 -10.72 21.46 21.54
CA HIS A 121 -10.86 20.24 22.34
C HIS A 121 -9.60 19.96 23.17
N PHE A 122 -8.41 20.21 22.60
CA PHE A 122 -7.14 19.94 23.28
C PHE A 122 -6.49 21.19 23.91
N GLY A 123 -7.05 22.40 23.69
CA GLY A 123 -6.54 23.64 24.26
C GLY A 123 -5.14 24.02 23.78
N VAL A 124 -4.76 23.62 22.58
CA VAL A 124 -3.46 23.99 21.98
C VAL A 124 -3.54 25.41 21.43
N ALA A 125 -2.51 26.23 21.67
CA ALA A 125 -2.45 27.58 21.08
C ALA A 125 -2.47 27.50 19.54
N ARG A 126 -3.25 28.36 18.90
CA ARG A 126 -3.43 28.36 17.44
C ARG A 126 -2.11 28.55 16.70
N GLU A 127 -1.25 29.42 17.21
CA GLU A 127 0.08 29.69 16.66
C GLU A 127 0.96 28.43 16.63
N THR A 128 0.85 27.59 17.65
CA THR A 128 1.56 26.30 17.72
C THR A 128 1.03 25.33 16.64
N VAL A 129 -0.30 25.26 16.49
CA VAL A 129 -0.91 24.40 15.48
C VAL A 129 -0.54 24.85 14.06
N ASP A 130 -0.63 26.15 13.79
CA ASP A 130 -0.25 26.71 12.49
C ASP A 130 1.23 26.46 12.20
N GLY A 131 2.11 26.69 13.18
CA GLY A 131 3.54 26.40 13.07
C GLY A 131 3.85 24.93 12.78
N PHE A 132 3.10 24.00 13.40
CA PHE A 132 3.21 22.57 13.13
C PHE A 132 2.83 22.23 11.68
N PHE A 133 1.68 22.68 11.21
CA PHE A 133 1.25 22.45 9.83
C PHE A 133 2.18 23.08 8.80
N ASP A 134 2.68 24.29 9.08
CA ASP A 134 3.66 24.96 8.22
C ASP A 134 5.01 24.21 8.17
N HIS A 135 5.41 23.62 9.28
CA HIS A 135 6.59 22.77 9.33
C HIS A 135 6.40 21.52 8.47
N LEU A 136 5.27 20.82 8.59
CA LEU A 136 4.96 19.65 7.77
C LEU A 136 4.92 19.99 6.26
N ALA A 137 4.33 21.13 5.91
CA ALA A 137 4.23 21.58 4.52
C ALA A 137 5.59 21.87 3.86
N LYS A 138 6.61 22.18 4.65
CA LYS A 138 7.99 22.46 4.20
C LYS A 138 8.88 21.22 4.17
N MET A 139 8.42 20.09 4.72
CA MET A 139 9.18 18.84 4.67
C MET A 139 9.38 18.39 3.23
N ASN A 140 10.63 18.05 2.90
CA ASN A 140 10.98 17.54 1.59
C ASN A 140 11.62 16.15 1.72
N PHE A 141 11.13 15.19 0.94
CA PHE A 141 11.62 13.82 0.95
C PHE A 141 13.13 13.69 0.67
N TYR A 142 13.69 14.66 -0.04
CA TYR A 142 15.13 14.69 -0.38
C TYR A 142 16.00 15.34 0.70
N ASP A 143 15.39 15.91 1.75
CA ASP A 143 16.13 16.48 2.85
C ASP A 143 16.72 15.34 3.70
N ASN A 144 18.01 15.48 4.04
CA ASN A 144 18.72 14.50 4.88
C ASN A 144 18.37 14.67 6.36
N ASN A 145 17.10 14.92 6.65
CA ASN A 145 16.61 15.12 8.03
C ASN A 145 16.21 13.77 8.63
N GLN A 146 16.91 13.37 9.67
CA GLN A 146 16.67 12.10 10.39
C GLN A 146 15.74 12.25 11.59
N MET A 147 15.05 13.39 11.74
CA MET A 147 14.10 13.63 12.82
C MET A 147 13.07 12.49 12.89
N THR A 148 12.83 11.98 14.07
CA THR A 148 11.76 11.00 14.35
C THR A 148 10.42 11.69 14.56
N ASN A 149 9.32 10.93 14.52
CA ASN A 149 7.99 11.42 14.89
C ASN A 149 7.98 11.93 16.34
N GLY A 150 8.66 11.21 17.28
CA GLY A 150 8.76 11.61 18.67
C GLY A 150 9.42 12.98 18.83
N GLU A 151 10.55 13.22 18.16
CA GLU A 151 11.25 14.51 18.16
C GLU A 151 10.41 15.63 17.53
N LEU A 152 9.68 15.33 16.46
CA LEU A 152 8.75 16.27 15.83
C LEU A 152 7.66 16.70 16.82
N PHE A 153 7.02 15.75 17.48
CA PHE A 153 5.96 16.04 18.45
C PHE A 153 6.47 16.72 19.71
N GLU A 154 7.63 16.32 20.23
CA GLU A 154 8.22 17.02 21.37
C GLU A 154 8.55 18.48 21.08
N LYS A 155 8.96 18.77 19.86
CA LYS A 155 9.22 20.15 19.40
C LYS A 155 7.98 21.05 19.44
N PHE A 156 6.81 20.56 19.04
CA PHE A 156 5.59 21.37 18.91
C PHE A 156 4.60 21.17 20.07
N PHE A 157 4.60 20.00 20.69
CA PHE A 157 3.64 19.60 21.71
C PHE A 157 4.33 18.93 22.91
N PRO A 158 5.31 19.59 23.56
CA PRO A 158 6.10 18.98 24.64
C PRO A 158 5.20 18.48 25.77
N GLY A 159 5.37 17.20 26.14
CA GLY A 159 4.60 16.55 27.20
C GLY A 159 3.11 16.32 26.92
N ARG A 160 2.61 16.63 25.71
CA ARG A 160 1.18 16.53 25.36
C ARG A 160 0.85 15.18 24.68
N ASN A 161 0.91 14.12 25.45
CA ASN A 161 0.61 12.76 24.97
C ASN A 161 -0.80 12.60 24.39
N ASP A 162 -1.78 13.39 24.88
CA ASP A 162 -3.14 13.45 24.38
C ASP A 162 -3.20 13.96 22.92
N VAL A 163 -2.48 15.06 22.65
CA VAL A 163 -2.35 15.66 21.30
C VAL A 163 -1.61 14.72 20.36
N VAL A 164 -0.49 14.18 20.84
CA VAL A 164 0.33 13.22 20.05
C VAL A 164 -0.50 12.02 19.63
N ARG A 165 -1.28 11.46 20.56
CA ARG A 165 -2.15 10.33 20.25
C ARG A 165 -3.20 10.71 19.20
N PHE A 166 -3.86 11.85 19.34
CA PHE A 166 -4.84 12.30 18.36
C PHE A 166 -4.24 12.48 16.96
N LEU A 167 -3.06 13.09 16.87
CA LEU A 167 -2.37 13.33 15.60
C LEU A 167 -1.80 12.03 14.98
N MET A 168 -1.41 11.07 15.81
CA MET A 168 -0.88 9.78 15.35
C MET A 168 -1.98 8.79 14.95
N GLU A 169 -3.18 8.88 15.51
CA GLU A 169 -4.25 7.90 15.30
C GLU A 169 -4.47 7.55 13.82
N PRO A 170 -4.71 8.52 12.91
CA PRO A 170 -4.95 8.22 11.51
C PRO A 170 -3.74 7.61 10.80
N ILE A 171 -2.52 7.94 11.23
CA ILE A 171 -1.30 7.48 10.58
C ILE A 171 -0.88 6.10 11.09
N THR A 172 -1.00 5.86 12.37
CA THR A 172 -0.78 4.52 12.96
C THR A 172 -1.72 3.50 12.33
N TYR A 173 -3.00 3.86 12.16
CA TYR A 173 -3.98 3.01 11.50
C TYR A 173 -3.64 2.80 10.01
N ALA A 174 -3.24 3.85 9.29
CA ALA A 174 -2.99 3.77 7.86
C ALA A 174 -1.74 2.97 7.47
N ASN A 175 -0.65 3.08 8.25
CA ASN A 175 0.64 2.50 7.88
C ASN A 175 1.44 1.88 9.04
N GLY A 176 0.88 1.82 10.24
CA GLY A 176 1.55 1.27 11.42
C GLY A 176 2.70 2.12 11.95
N SER A 177 2.74 3.42 11.63
CA SER A 177 3.80 4.33 12.06
C SER A 177 3.87 4.46 13.58
N THR A 178 5.09 4.57 14.09
CA THR A 178 5.41 4.74 15.51
C THR A 178 6.15 6.05 15.75
N LEU A 179 6.43 6.38 17.00
CA LEU A 179 7.22 7.57 17.36
C LEU A 179 8.68 7.48 16.92
N ASP A 180 9.20 6.28 16.72
CA ASP A 180 10.58 6.04 16.27
C ASP A 180 10.76 6.10 14.76
N ASP A 181 9.64 6.23 14.01
CA ASP A 181 9.69 6.32 12.55
C ASP A 181 10.08 7.71 12.08
N PRO A 182 10.65 7.85 10.87
CA PRO A 182 11.04 9.13 10.31
C PRO A 182 9.86 10.10 10.16
N ALA A 183 9.98 11.30 10.70
CA ALA A 183 8.96 12.34 10.65
C ALA A 183 8.56 12.74 9.23
N ILE A 184 9.46 12.58 8.27
CA ILE A 184 9.15 12.87 6.85
C ILE A 184 8.03 11.96 6.32
N THR A 185 8.01 10.69 6.71
CA THR A 185 6.97 9.75 6.29
C THR A 185 5.61 10.16 6.87
N TYR A 186 5.57 10.50 8.17
CA TYR A 186 4.39 11.05 8.82
C TYR A 186 3.91 12.31 8.11
N GLY A 187 4.80 13.30 7.93
CA GLY A 187 4.48 14.61 7.36
C GLY A 187 3.86 14.50 5.95
N ILE A 188 4.42 13.65 5.10
CA ILE A 188 3.88 13.44 3.74
C ILE A 188 2.48 12.80 3.78
N VAL A 189 2.30 11.72 4.54
CA VAL A 189 1.01 11.01 4.59
C VAL A 189 -0.05 11.89 5.23
N PHE A 190 0.26 12.49 6.38
CA PHE A 190 -0.66 13.36 7.11
C PHE A 190 -1.05 14.60 6.30
N SER A 191 -0.09 15.27 5.65
CA SER A 191 -0.38 16.42 4.79
C SER A 191 -1.28 16.06 3.61
N ASN A 192 -1.09 14.87 3.02
CA ASN A 192 -1.96 14.40 1.95
C ASN A 192 -3.40 14.16 2.43
N PHE A 193 -3.58 13.58 3.61
CA PHE A 193 -4.90 13.40 4.22
C PHE A 193 -5.55 14.75 4.53
N MET A 194 -4.82 15.66 5.15
CA MET A 194 -5.34 16.98 5.53
C MET A 194 -5.68 17.87 4.33
N SER A 195 -5.02 17.68 3.19
CA SER A 195 -5.25 18.52 2.01
C SER A 195 -6.47 18.12 1.20
N LYS A 196 -6.84 16.82 1.20
CA LYS A 196 -7.84 16.28 0.27
C LYS A 196 -8.74 15.21 0.86
N GLY A 197 -8.59 14.86 2.12
CA GLY A 197 -9.32 13.79 2.77
C GLY A 197 -8.78 12.38 2.50
N VAL A 198 -9.47 11.41 3.06
CA VAL A 198 -9.20 9.97 2.95
C VAL A 198 -10.23 9.33 2.02
N TYR A 199 -9.83 8.36 1.25
CA TYR A 199 -10.64 7.72 0.22
C TYR A 199 -10.62 6.21 0.37
N THR A 200 -11.65 5.56 -0.15
CA THR A 200 -11.75 4.10 -0.28
C THR A 200 -12.33 3.72 -1.64
N PHE A 201 -12.43 2.42 -1.92
CA PHE A 201 -13.06 1.91 -3.13
C PHE A 201 -14.50 1.49 -2.87
N GLN A 202 -15.39 1.85 -3.76
CA GLN A 202 -16.74 1.32 -3.77
C GLN A 202 -16.72 -0.17 -4.14
N GLY A 203 -17.29 -1.00 -3.30
CA GLY A 203 -17.39 -2.43 -3.50
C GLY A 203 -16.27 -3.27 -2.88
N GLY A 204 -15.26 -2.65 -2.26
CA GLY A 204 -14.18 -3.35 -1.55
C GLY A 204 -12.99 -3.77 -2.43
N THR A 205 -12.01 -4.41 -1.80
CA THR A 205 -10.74 -4.78 -2.43
C THR A 205 -10.89 -5.87 -3.48
N ASP A 206 -11.81 -6.81 -3.28
CA ASP A 206 -12.06 -7.88 -4.25
C ASP A 206 -12.61 -7.33 -5.59
N VAL A 207 -13.49 -6.35 -5.54
CA VAL A 207 -14.01 -5.66 -6.73
C VAL A 207 -12.91 -4.87 -7.42
N LEU A 208 -12.10 -4.12 -6.66
CA LEU A 208 -10.97 -3.38 -7.21
C LEU A 208 -10.00 -4.30 -7.96
N ILE A 209 -9.53 -5.35 -7.30
CA ILE A 209 -8.55 -6.28 -7.88
C ILE A 209 -9.17 -7.04 -9.06
N GLY A 210 -10.47 -7.33 -9.01
CA GLY A 210 -11.21 -7.88 -10.15
C GLY A 210 -11.13 -6.98 -11.39
N LYS A 211 -11.45 -5.70 -11.24
CA LYS A 211 -11.34 -4.69 -12.32
C LYS A 211 -9.90 -4.52 -12.82
N MET A 212 -8.92 -4.51 -11.92
CA MET A 212 -7.51 -4.46 -12.30
C MET A 212 -7.08 -5.69 -13.11
N LYS A 213 -7.55 -6.89 -12.73
CA LYS A 213 -7.32 -8.11 -13.50
C LYS A 213 -7.90 -8.03 -14.91
N GLU A 214 -9.11 -7.49 -15.07
CA GLU A 214 -9.74 -7.31 -16.38
C GLU A 214 -8.92 -6.37 -17.28
N GLU A 215 -8.39 -5.27 -16.74
CA GLU A 215 -7.50 -4.36 -17.47
C GLU A 215 -6.18 -5.04 -17.88
N LEU A 216 -5.57 -5.84 -17.00
CA LEU A 216 -4.38 -6.61 -17.36
C LEU A 216 -4.62 -7.55 -18.53
N LEU A 217 -5.72 -8.31 -18.51
CA LEU A 217 -6.10 -9.25 -19.57
C LEU A 217 -6.41 -8.52 -20.88
N LYS A 218 -7.08 -7.37 -20.82
CA LYS A 218 -7.35 -6.49 -21.96
C LYS A 218 -6.07 -5.98 -22.62
N ASN A 219 -5.03 -5.77 -21.83
CA ASN A 219 -3.71 -5.35 -22.31
C ASN A 219 -2.75 -6.53 -22.57
N ASN A 220 -3.31 -7.73 -22.79
CA ASN A 220 -2.59 -8.96 -23.14
C ASN A 220 -1.47 -9.36 -22.16
N VAL A 221 -1.67 -9.10 -20.88
CA VAL A 221 -0.77 -9.59 -19.84
C VAL A 221 -1.13 -11.03 -19.48
N ASP A 222 -0.19 -11.94 -19.63
CA ASP A 222 -0.35 -13.33 -19.18
C ASP A 222 -0.21 -13.40 -17.66
N ILE A 223 -1.22 -13.97 -16.98
CA ILE A 223 -1.27 -14.05 -15.52
C ILE A 223 -1.25 -15.52 -15.09
N LYS A 224 -0.32 -15.85 -14.20
CA LYS A 224 -0.27 -17.18 -13.56
C LYS A 224 -0.28 -17.02 -12.05
N LEU A 225 -1.29 -17.63 -11.42
CA LEU A 225 -1.42 -17.77 -9.97
C LEU A 225 -0.83 -19.11 -9.53
N GLN A 226 -0.51 -19.24 -8.23
CA GLN A 226 0.16 -20.40 -7.66
C GLN A 226 1.45 -20.75 -8.41
N ALA A 227 2.12 -19.68 -8.88
CA ALA A 227 3.28 -19.73 -9.75
C ALA A 227 4.48 -19.07 -9.07
N LYS A 228 5.03 -19.76 -8.07
CA LYS A 228 6.22 -19.29 -7.37
C LYS A 228 7.42 -19.30 -8.31
N VAL A 229 8.12 -18.19 -8.41
CA VAL A 229 9.43 -18.10 -9.07
C VAL A 229 10.48 -18.68 -8.11
N GLU A 230 11.24 -19.65 -8.58
CA GLU A 230 12.26 -20.37 -7.82
C GLU A 230 13.61 -19.68 -7.95
N LYS A 231 13.96 -19.29 -9.20
CA LYS A 231 15.22 -18.63 -9.54
C LYS A 231 15.00 -17.57 -10.61
N ILE A 232 15.83 -16.54 -10.58
CA ILE A 232 16.04 -15.57 -11.67
C ILE A 232 17.43 -15.88 -12.22
N LEU A 233 17.49 -16.28 -13.49
CA LEU A 233 18.72 -16.69 -14.14
C LEU A 233 19.51 -15.48 -14.63
N VAL A 234 20.78 -15.44 -14.29
CA VAL A 234 21.72 -14.39 -14.71
C VAL A 234 22.90 -15.05 -15.42
N GLU A 235 23.11 -14.68 -16.67
CA GLU A 235 24.21 -15.15 -17.52
C GLU A 235 24.99 -13.96 -18.05
N ASN A 236 26.31 -13.96 -17.89
CA ASN A 236 27.18 -12.87 -18.32
C ASN A 236 26.72 -11.46 -17.80
N GLY A 237 26.25 -11.41 -16.55
CA GLY A 237 25.79 -10.19 -15.91
C GLY A 237 24.44 -9.66 -16.41
N ARG A 238 23.68 -10.48 -17.15
CA ARG A 238 22.34 -10.13 -17.68
C ARG A 238 21.33 -11.20 -17.33
N VAL A 239 20.09 -10.77 -17.13
CA VAL A 239 18.96 -11.69 -16.98
C VAL A 239 18.77 -12.49 -18.27
N SER A 240 18.65 -13.82 -18.15
CA SER A 240 18.35 -14.74 -19.26
C SER A 240 16.99 -15.42 -19.12
N GLY A 241 16.42 -15.47 -17.90
CA GLY A 241 15.14 -16.08 -17.67
C GLY A 241 14.78 -16.23 -16.19
N ILE A 242 13.73 -16.98 -15.93
CA ILE A 242 13.32 -17.42 -14.59
C ILE A 242 13.09 -18.93 -14.57
N VAL A 243 13.11 -19.52 -13.38
CA VAL A 243 12.71 -20.93 -13.16
C VAL A 243 11.40 -20.97 -12.40
N HIS A 244 10.43 -21.69 -12.92
CA HIS A 244 9.17 -22.02 -12.28
C HIS A 244 8.85 -23.49 -12.48
N ARG A 245 8.59 -24.23 -11.38
CA ARG A 245 8.35 -25.70 -11.38
C ARG A 245 9.42 -26.49 -12.16
N GLY A 246 10.69 -26.09 -11.97
CA GLY A 246 11.83 -26.71 -12.63
C GLY A 246 11.93 -26.42 -14.14
N LYS A 247 11.04 -25.61 -14.72
CA LYS A 247 11.06 -25.21 -16.13
C LYS A 247 11.60 -23.80 -16.28
N THR A 248 12.42 -23.58 -17.30
CA THR A 248 12.94 -22.26 -17.65
C THR A 248 11.95 -21.51 -18.54
N VAL A 249 11.69 -20.25 -18.19
CA VAL A 249 10.97 -19.27 -19.02
C VAL A 249 11.98 -18.19 -19.41
N HIS A 250 12.22 -18.05 -20.69
CA HIS A 250 13.19 -17.08 -21.21
C HIS A 250 12.60 -15.66 -21.18
N THR A 251 13.40 -14.71 -20.73
CA THR A 251 13.05 -13.28 -20.75
C THR A 251 14.31 -12.44 -20.69
N ARG A 252 14.24 -11.25 -21.28
CA ARG A 252 15.35 -10.29 -21.24
C ARG A 252 15.34 -9.37 -20.02
N SER A 253 14.23 -9.33 -19.31
CA SER A 253 14.06 -8.47 -18.14
C SER A 253 13.13 -9.08 -17.11
N VAL A 254 13.48 -8.92 -15.84
CA VAL A 254 12.64 -9.29 -14.70
C VAL A 254 12.40 -8.05 -13.83
N LEU A 255 11.14 -7.76 -13.55
CA LEU A 255 10.73 -6.80 -12.54
C LEU A 255 10.25 -7.58 -11.31
N SER A 256 10.99 -7.51 -10.21
CA SER A 256 10.55 -8.15 -8.96
C SER A 256 9.80 -7.16 -8.08
N ASN A 257 8.54 -7.48 -7.80
CA ASN A 257 7.70 -6.87 -6.77
C ASN A 257 7.58 -7.78 -5.53
N GLY A 258 8.46 -8.77 -5.42
CA GLY A 258 8.59 -9.63 -4.25
C GLY A 258 9.39 -8.96 -3.13
N ASN A 259 9.52 -9.67 -2.00
CA ASN A 259 10.35 -9.20 -0.90
C ASN A 259 11.81 -9.01 -1.38
N LEU A 260 12.42 -7.86 -1.01
CA LEU A 260 13.77 -7.48 -1.45
C LEU A 260 14.81 -8.56 -1.11
N LEU A 261 14.86 -8.99 0.14
CA LEU A 261 15.84 -9.99 0.57
C LEU A 261 15.63 -11.34 -0.11
N SER A 262 14.37 -11.75 -0.27
CA SER A 262 14.05 -12.98 -1.01
C SER A 262 14.46 -12.87 -2.48
N THR A 263 14.26 -11.72 -3.11
CA THR A 263 14.69 -11.48 -4.49
C THR A 263 16.22 -11.57 -4.61
N VAL A 264 16.92 -10.81 -3.76
CA VAL A 264 18.38 -10.65 -3.86
C VAL A 264 19.13 -11.92 -3.42
N LEU A 265 18.75 -12.49 -2.26
CA LEU A 265 19.52 -13.58 -1.65
C LEU A 265 19.09 -14.96 -2.15
N ASN A 266 17.79 -15.15 -2.48
CA ASN A 266 17.26 -16.47 -2.77
C ASN A 266 16.97 -16.68 -4.26
N MET A 267 16.34 -15.69 -4.93
CA MET A 267 15.96 -15.87 -6.34
C MET A 267 17.10 -15.54 -7.29
N VAL A 268 17.82 -14.44 -7.10
CA VAL A 268 18.96 -14.04 -7.95
C VAL A 268 20.23 -14.73 -7.49
N GLY A 269 20.60 -14.58 -6.24
CA GLY A 269 21.86 -15.00 -5.64
C GLY A 269 22.75 -13.80 -5.28
N PRO A 270 23.35 -13.81 -4.08
CA PRO A 270 24.15 -12.67 -3.59
C PRO A 270 25.41 -12.40 -4.43
N GLU A 271 25.92 -13.41 -5.13
CA GLU A 271 27.11 -13.33 -6.00
C GLU A 271 26.96 -12.36 -7.17
N HIS A 272 25.72 -11.98 -7.51
CA HIS A 272 25.43 -11.04 -8.60
C HIS A 272 25.36 -9.57 -8.16
N PHE A 273 25.62 -9.28 -6.87
CA PHE A 273 25.50 -7.95 -6.30
C PHE A 273 26.78 -7.52 -5.58
N SER A 274 27.04 -6.21 -5.54
CA SER A 274 28.15 -5.67 -4.75
C SER A 274 27.91 -5.84 -3.24
N GLU A 275 28.99 -5.98 -2.48
CA GLU A 275 28.92 -6.06 -1.01
C GLU A 275 28.20 -4.86 -0.39
N SER A 276 28.44 -3.65 -0.92
CA SER A 276 27.79 -2.43 -0.44
C SER A 276 26.28 -2.45 -0.67
N PHE A 277 25.81 -3.00 -1.79
CA PHE A 277 24.38 -3.17 -2.05
C PHE A 277 23.78 -4.20 -1.11
N LEU A 278 24.44 -5.35 -0.92
CA LEU A 278 23.99 -6.40 -0.01
C LEU A 278 23.89 -5.90 1.43
N ALA A 279 24.87 -5.10 1.89
CA ALA A 279 24.84 -4.50 3.22
C ALA A 279 23.62 -3.56 3.37
N LYS A 280 23.36 -2.70 2.39
CA LYS A 280 22.19 -1.81 2.38
C LYS A 280 20.87 -2.59 2.35
N ALA A 281 20.77 -3.63 1.51
CA ALA A 281 19.58 -4.46 1.44
C ALA A 281 19.27 -5.16 2.77
N LYS A 282 20.30 -5.68 3.45
CA LYS A 282 20.16 -6.33 4.77
C LYS A 282 19.82 -5.35 5.89
N ALA A 283 20.23 -4.09 5.76
CA ALA A 283 19.95 -3.03 6.72
C ALA A 283 18.53 -2.46 6.62
N VAL A 284 17.75 -2.82 5.59
CA VAL A 284 16.36 -2.37 5.47
C VAL A 284 15.55 -2.88 6.65
N ARG A 285 15.02 -1.96 7.45
CA ARG A 285 14.14 -2.27 8.57
C ARG A 285 12.77 -2.73 8.06
N LEU A 286 12.30 -3.84 8.62
CA LEU A 286 10.92 -4.28 8.38
C LEU A 286 9.95 -3.39 9.16
N ASN A 287 8.83 -3.06 8.54
CA ASN A 287 7.75 -2.34 9.20
C ASN A 287 7.03 -3.26 10.22
N THR A 288 6.25 -2.65 11.11
CA THR A 288 5.37 -3.37 12.06
C THR A 288 4.31 -4.16 11.31
N SER A 289 3.91 -5.29 11.89
CA SER A 289 2.77 -6.06 11.41
C SER A 289 1.51 -5.64 12.16
N SER A 290 0.36 -5.66 11.48
CA SER A 290 -0.94 -5.46 12.10
C SER A 290 -1.70 -6.78 12.23
N CYS A 291 -2.47 -6.90 13.30
CA CYS A 291 -3.42 -7.98 13.48
C CYS A 291 -4.83 -7.38 13.50
N GLN A 292 -5.72 -7.94 12.68
CA GLN A 292 -7.11 -7.49 12.59
C GLN A 292 -8.04 -8.54 13.15
N VAL A 293 -9.03 -8.10 13.92
CA VAL A 293 -10.13 -8.93 14.43
C VAL A 293 -11.42 -8.43 13.81
N TYR A 294 -12.13 -9.34 13.15
CA TYR A 294 -13.42 -9.06 12.54
C TYR A 294 -14.51 -9.65 13.42
N MET A 295 -15.47 -8.83 13.79
CA MET A 295 -16.60 -9.22 14.64
C MET A 295 -17.91 -9.08 13.87
N GLY A 296 -18.65 -10.17 13.75
CA GLY A 296 -20.01 -10.19 13.18
C GLY A 296 -21.05 -10.04 14.27
N PHE A 297 -22.06 -9.22 14.02
CA PHE A 297 -23.19 -9.02 14.93
C PHE A 297 -24.48 -9.48 14.26
N LYS A 298 -25.47 -9.84 15.06
CA LYS A 298 -26.80 -10.20 14.56
C LYS A 298 -27.44 -8.99 13.88
N PRO A 299 -28.22 -9.16 12.81
CA PRO A 299 -28.97 -8.07 12.19
C PRO A 299 -29.80 -7.31 13.24
N GLY A 300 -29.78 -5.98 13.18
CA GLY A 300 -30.49 -5.11 14.12
C GLY A 300 -29.76 -4.84 15.43
N THR A 301 -28.56 -5.40 15.66
CA THR A 301 -27.73 -5.02 16.80
C THR A 301 -27.30 -3.56 16.67
N VAL A 302 -27.68 -2.72 17.64
CA VAL A 302 -27.20 -1.34 17.73
C VAL A 302 -25.86 -1.36 18.47
N LEU A 303 -24.84 -0.80 17.83
CA LEU A 303 -23.49 -0.68 18.39
C LEU A 303 -23.23 0.79 18.73
N PRO A 304 -23.55 1.23 19.98
CA PRO A 304 -23.24 2.59 20.39
C PRO A 304 -21.72 2.75 20.51
N HIS A 305 -21.23 3.92 20.11
CA HIS A 305 -19.81 4.31 20.23
C HIS A 305 -18.82 3.61 19.27
N MET A 306 -19.31 2.99 18.21
CA MET A 306 -18.41 2.56 17.12
C MET A 306 -18.01 3.76 16.28
N GLY A 307 -16.70 3.93 16.08
CA GLY A 307 -16.12 4.79 15.07
C GLY A 307 -15.67 3.99 13.86
N ASP A 308 -15.39 4.64 12.76
CA ASP A 308 -14.81 4.04 11.56
C ASP A 308 -13.31 3.83 11.72
#